data_69cc78951a6f9f4b59ae775293aab900
#
_entry.id   69cc78951a6f9f4b59ae775293aab900
#
_cell.length_a   1.000
_cell.length_b   1.000
_cell.length_c   1.000
_cell.angle_alpha   90.00
_cell.angle_beta   90.00
_cell.angle_gamma   90.00
#
_symmetry.space_group_name_H-M   'P 1'
#
loop_
_entity.id
_entity.type
_entity.pdbx_description
1 polymer ?
#
loop_
_entity_poly.entity_id
_entity_poly.type
_entity_poly.pdbx_seq_one_letter_code
_entity_poly.pdbx_strand_id
1 'polypeptide(L)'
;MTLTDPRHARNARRGRMPRSTAAGADRGLSARRRVRYVQAARRVSREQADAKHKQLSTPERISGYTDAVFAVVITITVLELHPPSSARIEALLGLWPTFVSYVVSYLFIAIIWINHHFLMGYVRQTTLRVVWFNFIHLFFVSLLPFATAWIARTELAQGPVVIYATLFFVTDGAYNLFEDEILRNSSDFSAAEYRASRRRSLIALALFATAVLLALFQPAAGLGFIGLALLLHLRPDVAPDTQPRLRRRGRVAS
;
A
#
# COMPACT_ATOMS: atom_id res chain seq x y z
N MET A 1 46.62 31.06 -20.96
CA MET A 1 46.47 32.51 -21.01
C MET A 1 45.04 32.74 -21.42
N THR A 2 44.11 33.12 -20.55
CA THR A 2 44.02 33.98 -19.40
C THR A 2 42.97 33.45 -18.45
N LEU A 3 43.29 33.42 -17.17
CA LEU A 3 42.42 33.22 -16.02
C LEU A 3 41.36 34.32 -15.94
N THR A 4 40.08 33.97 -15.74
CA THR A 4 39.04 34.89 -15.25
C THR A 4 38.40 34.29 -13.99
N ASP A 5 38.52 35.04 -12.94
CA ASP A 5 38.16 34.95 -11.53
C ASP A 5 36.68 34.52 -11.25
N PRO A 6 36.39 33.54 -10.34
CA PRO A 6 35.05 33.17 -9.93
C PRO A 6 34.64 33.86 -8.62
N ARG A 7 34.50 35.20 -8.60
CA ARG A 7 34.02 35.92 -7.39
C ARG A 7 32.82 36.84 -7.66
N HIS A 8 31.71 36.32 -8.14
CA HIS A 8 30.43 37.04 -8.08
C HIS A 8 29.24 36.05 -8.13
N ALA A 9 28.89 35.48 -7.03
CA ALA A 9 27.49 34.99 -6.79
C ALA A 9 27.30 34.60 -5.31
N ARG A 10 27.37 35.50 -4.40
CA ARG A 10 26.89 35.33 -3.03
C ARG A 10 26.16 36.59 -2.57
N ASN A 11 24.88 36.71 -2.94
CA ASN A 11 23.95 37.59 -2.25
C ASN A 11 22.54 37.00 -2.35
N ALA A 12 22.34 35.83 -1.77
CA ALA A 12 21.03 35.36 -1.38
C ALA A 12 20.64 36.11 -0.10
N ARG A 13 19.81 37.12 -0.27
CA ARG A 13 19.19 37.91 0.80
C ARG A 13 18.49 36.96 1.79
N ARG A 14 19.11 36.71 2.93
CA ARG A 14 18.40 36.26 4.14
C ARG A 14 17.44 37.38 4.54
N GLY A 15 16.18 37.23 4.17
CA GLY A 15 15.09 38.06 4.71
C GLY A 15 15.01 37.87 6.20
N ARG A 16 15.69 38.77 6.96
CA ARG A 16 15.45 38.93 8.39
C ARG A 16 14.01 39.41 8.53
N MET A 17 13.14 38.51 9.01
CA MET A 17 11.85 38.93 9.54
C MET A 17 12.08 39.93 10.69
N PRO A 18 11.42 41.12 10.66
CA PRO A 18 11.53 42.09 11.75
C PRO A 18 10.83 41.53 12.99
N ARG A 19 11.61 41.17 14.00
CA ARG A 19 11.15 40.73 15.32
C ARG A 19 10.54 41.85 16.16
N SER A 20 10.26 43.06 15.59
CA SER A 20 9.99 44.25 16.37
C SER A 20 8.57 44.85 16.27
N THR A 21 7.62 44.23 15.57
CA THR A 21 6.28 44.82 15.42
C THR A 21 5.18 44.19 16.26
N ALA A 22 5.40 43.02 16.87
CA ALA A 22 4.39 42.38 17.71
C ALA A 22 4.27 42.97 19.12
N ALA A 23 5.32 43.57 19.68
CA ALA A 23 5.33 44.13 21.04
C ALA A 23 4.77 45.56 21.13
N GLY A 24 4.67 46.29 20.01
CA GLY A 24 4.17 47.68 19.95
C GLY A 24 2.65 47.81 19.80
N ALA A 25 1.99 46.84 19.16
CA ALA A 25 0.55 46.89 18.87
C ALA A 25 -0.33 46.57 20.09
N ASP A 26 0.23 46.08 21.19
CA ASP A 26 -0.54 45.57 22.33
C ASP A 26 -0.93 46.61 23.37
N ARG A 27 -0.39 47.83 23.33
CA ARG A 27 -0.60 48.89 24.38
C ARG A 27 -1.86 49.73 24.20
N GLY A 28 -2.58 49.63 23.07
CA GLY A 28 -3.73 50.49 22.75
C GLY A 28 -5.09 49.81 22.65
N LEU A 29 -5.16 48.47 22.78
CA LEU A 29 -6.40 47.76 22.59
C LEU A 29 -7.19 47.60 23.89
N SER A 30 -8.53 47.88 23.87
CA SER A 30 -9.40 47.60 25.01
C SER A 30 -9.39 46.09 25.35
N ALA A 31 -9.57 45.73 26.63
CA ALA A 31 -9.55 44.36 27.10
C ALA A 31 -10.40 43.40 26.23
N ARG A 32 -11.55 43.83 25.74
CA ARG A 32 -12.42 43.06 24.84
C ARG A 32 -11.80 42.80 23.47
N ARG A 33 -11.01 43.74 22.92
CA ARG A 33 -10.29 43.57 21.66
C ARG A 33 -9.11 42.61 21.82
N ARG A 34 -8.40 42.67 22.97
CA ARG A 34 -7.30 41.70 23.26
C ARG A 34 -7.81 40.29 23.34
N VAL A 35 -8.94 40.05 24.02
CA VAL A 35 -9.56 38.70 24.11
C VAL A 35 -9.94 38.17 22.72
N ARG A 36 -10.57 39.02 21.89
CA ARG A 36 -10.92 38.62 20.51
C ARG A 36 -9.68 38.32 19.67
N TYR A 37 -8.60 39.09 19.79
CA TYR A 37 -7.37 38.88 19.06
C TYR A 37 -6.70 37.55 19.47
N VAL A 38 -6.62 37.26 20.77
CA VAL A 38 -6.06 36.01 21.30
C VAL A 38 -6.91 34.80 20.87
N GLN A 39 -8.24 34.93 20.89
CA GLN A 39 -9.13 33.86 20.41
C GLN A 39 -8.98 33.63 18.91
N ALA A 40 -8.89 34.68 18.09
CA ALA A 40 -8.65 34.58 16.66
C ALA A 40 -7.28 33.94 16.35
N ALA A 41 -6.21 34.32 17.06
CA ALA A 41 -4.89 33.76 16.90
C ALA A 41 -4.85 32.27 17.30
N ARG A 42 -5.53 31.89 18.39
CA ARG A 42 -5.67 30.48 18.81
C ARG A 42 -6.46 29.65 17.78
N ARG A 43 -7.51 30.26 17.17
CA ARG A 43 -8.28 29.60 16.13
C ARG A 43 -7.43 29.32 14.89
N VAL A 44 -6.71 30.33 14.40
CA VAL A 44 -5.79 30.20 13.26
C VAL A 44 -4.69 29.17 13.54
N SER A 45 -4.11 29.20 14.77
CA SER A 45 -3.09 28.20 15.14
C SER A 45 -3.64 26.78 15.21
N ARG A 46 -4.89 26.59 15.66
CA ARG A 46 -5.57 25.28 15.64
C ARG A 46 -5.86 24.84 14.22
N GLU A 47 -6.41 25.71 13.39
CA GLU A 47 -6.69 25.42 11.98
C GLU A 47 -5.40 25.06 11.20
N GLN A 48 -4.28 25.75 11.50
CA GLN A 48 -2.98 25.43 10.92
C GLN A 48 -2.41 24.09 11.45
N ALA A 49 -2.59 23.80 12.74
CA ALA A 49 -2.18 22.52 13.32
C ALA A 49 -3.02 21.35 12.76
N ASP A 50 -4.33 21.55 12.62
CA ASP A 50 -5.25 20.57 12.03
C ASP A 50 -4.96 20.35 10.54
N ALA A 51 -4.67 21.44 9.79
CA ALA A 51 -4.26 21.37 8.39
C ALA A 51 -2.93 20.64 8.23
N LYS A 52 -1.95 20.89 9.11
CA LYS A 52 -0.66 20.20 9.12
C LYS A 52 -0.80 18.74 9.50
N HIS A 53 -1.67 18.41 10.47
CA HIS A 53 -1.98 17.03 10.83
C HIS A 53 -2.69 16.28 9.69
N LYS A 54 -3.61 16.96 9.01
CA LYS A 54 -4.31 16.43 7.83
C LYS A 54 -3.34 16.20 6.65
N GLN A 55 -2.33 17.06 6.50
CA GLN A 55 -1.29 16.92 5.48
C GLN A 55 -0.32 15.76 5.74
N LEU A 56 -0.11 15.35 7.01
CA LEU A 56 0.81 14.28 7.39
C LEU A 56 0.20 12.87 7.23
N SER A 57 -1.11 12.76 7.08
CA SER A 57 -1.85 11.49 7.04
C SER A 57 -2.92 11.44 5.95
N THR A 58 -2.59 11.92 4.74
CA THR A 58 -3.53 11.80 3.62
C THR A 58 -3.51 10.38 3.05
N PRO A 59 -4.66 9.84 2.58
CA PRO A 59 -4.73 8.53 1.91
C PRO A 59 -3.70 8.41 0.78
N GLU A 60 -3.46 9.49 0.03
CA GLU A 60 -2.52 9.54 -1.10
C GLU A 60 -1.07 9.26 -0.66
N ARG A 61 -0.67 9.73 0.54
CA ARG A 61 0.69 9.47 1.05
C ARG A 61 0.89 8.02 1.44
N ILE A 62 -0.13 7.39 2.03
CA ILE A 62 -0.09 5.97 2.38
C ILE A 62 -0.09 5.14 1.10
N SER A 63 -0.94 5.47 0.13
CA SER A 63 -0.96 4.82 -1.18
C SER A 63 0.41 4.93 -1.85
N GLY A 64 0.99 6.13 -1.96
CA GLY A 64 2.29 6.33 -2.57
C GLY A 64 3.43 5.58 -1.87
N TYR A 65 3.41 5.50 -0.53
CA TYR A 65 4.37 4.68 0.21
C TYR A 65 4.19 3.19 -0.10
N THR A 66 2.96 2.72 -0.12
CA THR A 66 2.62 1.33 -0.42
C THR A 66 3.01 0.96 -1.85
N ASP A 67 2.72 1.81 -2.83
CA ASP A 67 3.11 1.62 -4.24
C ASP A 67 4.64 1.49 -4.38
N ALA A 68 5.39 2.31 -3.65
CA ALA A 68 6.85 2.24 -3.62
C ALA A 68 7.33 0.89 -3.05
N VAL A 69 6.72 0.39 -1.96
CA VAL A 69 7.08 -0.91 -1.39
C VAL A 69 6.78 -2.04 -2.37
N PHE A 70 5.62 -2.05 -3.01
CA PHE A 70 5.28 -3.06 -4.02
C PHE A 70 6.25 -3.05 -5.20
N ALA A 71 6.62 -1.88 -5.70
CA ALA A 71 7.59 -1.74 -6.79
C ALA A 71 8.96 -2.32 -6.41
N VAL A 72 9.44 -2.03 -5.19
CA VAL A 72 10.69 -2.57 -4.67
C VAL A 72 10.61 -4.09 -4.50
N VAL A 73 9.53 -4.61 -3.94
CA VAL A 73 9.35 -6.07 -3.76
C VAL A 73 9.38 -6.80 -5.09
N ILE A 74 8.70 -6.30 -6.12
CA ILE A 74 8.73 -6.89 -7.48
C ILE A 74 10.16 -6.88 -8.03
N THR A 75 10.88 -5.76 -7.91
CA THR A 75 12.25 -5.64 -8.44
C THR A 75 13.24 -6.53 -7.70
N ILE A 76 13.10 -6.69 -6.37
CA ILE A 76 13.91 -7.63 -5.60
C ILE A 76 13.60 -9.07 -6.02
N THR A 77 12.33 -9.39 -6.25
CA THR A 77 11.95 -10.76 -6.64
C THR A 77 12.59 -11.17 -7.98
N VAL A 78 12.72 -10.25 -8.95
CA VAL A 78 13.38 -10.55 -10.22
C VAL A 78 14.90 -10.70 -10.07
N LEU A 79 15.52 -10.02 -9.11
CA LEU A 79 16.96 -10.15 -8.86
C LEU A 79 17.35 -11.53 -8.30
N GLU A 80 16.41 -12.29 -7.76
CA GLU A 80 16.62 -13.67 -7.33
C GLU A 80 16.68 -14.67 -8.50
N LEU A 81 16.33 -14.24 -9.73
CA LEU A 81 16.50 -15.04 -10.94
C LEU A 81 17.97 -15.01 -11.36
N HIS A 82 18.69 -16.08 -11.03
CA HIS A 82 20.10 -16.22 -11.42
C HIS A 82 20.20 -16.93 -12.77
N PRO A 83 21.00 -16.41 -13.71
CA PRO A 83 21.22 -17.10 -14.99
C PRO A 83 21.96 -18.43 -14.76
N PRO A 84 21.75 -19.45 -15.63
CA PRO A 84 22.50 -20.69 -15.57
C PRO A 84 23.99 -20.42 -15.86
N SER A 85 24.86 -21.24 -15.29
CA SER A 85 26.31 -21.16 -15.54
C SER A 85 26.71 -21.59 -16.95
N SER A 86 25.84 -22.31 -17.65
CA SER A 86 26.06 -22.79 -19.02
C SER A 86 25.47 -21.80 -20.04
N ALA A 87 26.22 -21.60 -21.16
CA ALA A 87 25.74 -20.80 -22.29
C ALA A 87 24.69 -21.53 -23.16
N ARG A 88 24.37 -22.78 -22.85
CA ARG A 88 23.41 -23.60 -23.62
C ARG A 88 21.98 -23.24 -23.21
N ILE A 89 21.09 -23.07 -24.19
CA ILE A 89 19.70 -22.70 -23.96
C ILE A 89 18.93 -23.78 -23.19
N GLU A 90 19.31 -25.05 -23.34
CA GLU A 90 18.72 -26.18 -22.62
C GLU A 90 18.92 -26.09 -21.10
N ALA A 91 19.95 -25.35 -20.65
CA ALA A 91 20.19 -25.13 -19.23
C ALA A 91 19.05 -24.34 -18.56
N LEU A 92 18.26 -23.59 -19.32
CA LEU A 92 17.06 -22.90 -18.80
C LEU A 92 15.98 -23.89 -18.37
N LEU A 93 15.90 -25.08 -18.96
CA LEU A 93 14.92 -26.09 -18.58
C LEU A 93 15.13 -26.57 -17.14
N GLY A 94 16.37 -26.59 -16.65
CA GLY A 94 16.68 -26.92 -15.26
C GLY A 94 16.22 -25.84 -14.26
N LEU A 95 15.97 -24.64 -14.72
CA LEU A 95 15.51 -23.52 -13.87
C LEU A 95 13.98 -23.40 -13.76
N TRP A 96 13.22 -24.40 -14.25
CA TRP A 96 11.77 -24.36 -14.21
C TRP A 96 11.18 -24.10 -12.81
N PRO A 97 11.73 -24.66 -11.68
CA PRO A 97 11.19 -24.35 -10.35
C PRO A 97 11.34 -22.86 -9.99
N THR A 98 12.49 -22.28 -10.38
CA THR A 98 12.78 -20.85 -10.18
C THR A 98 11.80 -19.97 -10.96
N PHE A 99 11.57 -20.29 -12.26
CA PHE A 99 10.62 -19.54 -13.07
C PHE A 99 9.19 -19.66 -12.58
N VAL A 100 8.76 -20.87 -12.21
CA VAL A 100 7.40 -21.09 -11.70
C VAL A 100 7.19 -20.34 -10.38
N SER A 101 8.11 -20.43 -9.44
CA SER A 101 8.01 -19.71 -8.17
C SER A 101 7.99 -18.20 -8.36
N TYR A 102 8.83 -17.68 -9.26
CA TYR A 102 8.84 -16.26 -9.63
C TYR A 102 7.51 -15.82 -10.22
N VAL A 103 6.98 -16.54 -11.23
CA VAL A 103 5.72 -16.17 -11.90
C VAL A 103 4.56 -16.19 -10.91
N VAL A 104 4.49 -17.20 -10.04
CA VAL A 104 3.44 -17.30 -9.01
C VAL A 104 3.53 -16.13 -8.03
N SER A 105 4.74 -15.79 -7.57
CA SER A 105 4.96 -14.64 -6.67
C SER A 105 4.61 -13.32 -7.34
N TYR A 106 5.06 -13.13 -8.59
CA TYR A 106 4.75 -11.93 -9.36
C TYR A 106 3.25 -11.72 -9.53
N LEU A 107 2.52 -12.77 -9.93
CA LEU A 107 1.06 -12.71 -10.07
C LEU A 107 0.38 -12.39 -8.76
N PHE A 108 0.81 -13.00 -7.65
CA PHE A 108 0.26 -12.71 -6.34
C PHE A 108 0.47 -11.24 -5.95
N ILE A 109 1.72 -10.74 -6.08
CA ILE A 109 2.05 -9.34 -5.78
C ILE A 109 1.23 -8.38 -6.66
N ALA A 110 1.08 -8.69 -7.95
CA ALA A 110 0.29 -7.87 -8.87
C ALA A 110 -1.21 -7.84 -8.49
N ILE A 111 -1.79 -8.99 -8.14
CA ILE A 111 -3.20 -9.10 -7.71
C ILE A 111 -3.45 -8.30 -6.43
N ILE A 112 -2.58 -8.48 -5.40
CA ILE A 112 -2.73 -7.75 -4.15
C ILE A 112 -2.53 -6.24 -4.36
N TRP A 113 -1.58 -5.84 -5.21
CA TRP A 113 -1.39 -4.42 -5.52
C TRP A 113 -2.62 -3.82 -6.20
N ILE A 114 -3.20 -4.52 -7.20
CA ILE A 114 -4.42 -4.07 -7.86
C ILE A 114 -5.56 -3.91 -6.84
N ASN A 115 -5.78 -4.92 -6.00
CA ASN A 115 -6.82 -4.89 -4.98
C ASN A 115 -6.59 -3.76 -3.96
N HIS A 116 -5.34 -3.58 -3.51
CA HIS A 116 -4.95 -2.49 -2.62
C HIS A 116 -5.19 -1.12 -3.26
N HIS A 117 -4.81 -0.95 -4.53
CA HIS A 117 -5.01 0.30 -5.27
C HIS A 117 -6.49 0.70 -5.32
N PHE A 118 -7.38 -0.24 -5.67
CA PHE A 118 -8.82 0.03 -5.66
C PHE A 118 -9.37 0.29 -4.25
N LEU A 119 -8.92 -0.47 -3.25
CA LEU A 119 -9.35 -0.33 -1.87
C LEU A 119 -9.00 1.06 -1.29
N MET A 120 -7.82 1.60 -1.63
CA MET A 120 -7.41 2.93 -1.19
C MET A 120 -8.33 4.05 -1.68
N GLY A 121 -9.03 3.87 -2.79
CA GLY A 121 -10.05 4.80 -3.28
C GLY A 121 -11.24 4.98 -2.33
N TYR A 122 -11.46 4.05 -1.41
CA TYR A 122 -12.54 4.12 -0.41
C TYR A 122 -12.09 4.69 0.94
N VAL A 123 -10.80 4.95 1.12
CA VAL A 123 -10.28 5.55 2.36
C VAL A 123 -10.64 7.02 2.42
N ARG A 124 -11.63 7.38 3.23
CA ARG A 124 -12.04 8.77 3.46
C ARG A 124 -11.16 9.49 4.45
N GLN A 125 -10.74 8.81 5.49
CA GLN A 125 -9.88 9.33 6.55
C GLN A 125 -8.83 8.28 6.93
N THR A 126 -7.60 8.73 7.03
CA THR A 126 -6.50 7.89 7.47
C THR A 126 -6.48 7.80 8.99
N THR A 127 -7.02 6.74 9.53
CA THR A 127 -6.94 6.43 10.96
C THR A 127 -5.62 5.71 11.28
N LEU A 128 -5.18 5.78 12.53
CA LEU A 128 -3.99 5.03 12.98
C LEU A 128 -4.17 3.51 12.77
N ARG A 129 -5.40 2.99 12.87
CA ARG A 129 -5.69 1.57 12.62
C ARG A 129 -5.49 1.19 11.16
N VAL A 130 -5.97 2.02 10.22
CA VAL A 130 -5.75 1.84 8.77
C VAL A 130 -4.25 1.82 8.48
N VAL A 131 -3.47 2.73 9.08
CA VAL A 131 -2.00 2.77 8.92
C VAL A 131 -1.36 1.47 9.41
N TRP A 132 -1.70 0.99 10.62
CA TRP A 132 -1.12 -0.22 11.18
C TRP A 132 -1.48 -1.48 10.40
N PHE A 133 -2.74 -1.64 9.97
CA PHE A 133 -3.14 -2.77 9.13
C PHE A 133 -2.42 -2.76 7.78
N ASN A 134 -2.23 -1.58 7.17
CA ASN A 134 -1.42 -1.46 5.97
C ASN A 134 0.03 -1.90 6.22
N PHE A 135 0.68 -1.46 7.31
CA PHE A 135 2.04 -1.87 7.63
C PHE A 135 2.16 -3.37 7.93
N ILE A 136 1.21 -3.97 8.62
CA ILE A 136 1.18 -5.42 8.85
C ILE A 136 1.09 -6.17 7.51
N HIS A 137 0.22 -5.72 6.62
CA HIS A 137 0.11 -6.31 5.28
C HIS A 137 1.44 -6.17 4.51
N LEU A 138 2.02 -4.98 4.45
CA LEU A 138 3.29 -4.73 3.77
C LEU A 138 4.47 -5.51 4.37
N PHE A 139 4.46 -5.76 5.68
CA PHE A 139 5.46 -6.61 6.32
C PHE A 139 5.47 -8.01 5.71
N PHE A 140 4.30 -8.65 5.59
CA PHE A 140 4.23 -9.99 4.98
C PHE A 140 4.55 -9.96 3.47
N VAL A 141 4.11 -8.93 2.74
CA VAL A 141 4.46 -8.73 1.33
C VAL A 141 5.98 -8.63 1.16
N SER A 142 6.68 -7.95 2.04
CA SER A 142 8.15 -7.77 1.97
C SER A 142 8.94 -9.05 2.16
N LEU A 143 8.34 -10.12 2.71
CA LEU A 143 8.96 -11.43 2.88
C LEU A 143 8.83 -12.33 1.64
N LEU A 144 7.99 -11.97 0.67
CA LEU A 144 7.75 -12.78 -0.53
C LEU A 144 9.03 -13.06 -1.33
N PRO A 145 9.94 -12.09 -1.58
CA PRO A 145 11.18 -12.36 -2.32
C PRO A 145 12.04 -13.44 -1.65
N PHE A 146 12.18 -13.37 -0.32
CA PHE A 146 12.91 -14.37 0.45
C PHE A 146 12.32 -15.79 0.26
N ALA A 147 11.00 -15.93 0.45
CA ALA A 147 10.34 -17.23 0.33
C ALA A 147 10.40 -17.77 -1.11
N THR A 148 10.28 -16.88 -2.11
CA THR A 148 10.42 -17.21 -3.54
C THR A 148 11.81 -17.76 -3.84
N ALA A 149 12.86 -17.05 -3.40
CA ALA A 149 14.23 -17.50 -3.56
C ALA A 149 14.50 -18.82 -2.87
N TRP A 150 13.92 -19.03 -1.69
CA TRP A 150 14.16 -20.26 -0.93
C TRP A 150 13.57 -21.49 -1.61
N ILE A 151 12.33 -21.44 -2.09
CA ILE A 151 11.77 -22.59 -2.84
C ILE A 151 12.48 -22.81 -4.16
N ALA A 152 12.96 -21.75 -4.83
CA ALA A 152 13.73 -21.87 -6.06
C ALA A 152 15.05 -22.62 -5.85
N ARG A 153 15.80 -22.25 -4.79
CA ARG A 153 17.11 -22.85 -4.46
C ARG A 153 17.03 -24.27 -3.92
N THR A 154 15.87 -24.69 -3.44
CA THR A 154 15.66 -26.00 -2.82
C THR A 154 14.84 -26.94 -3.70
N GLU A 155 14.67 -26.59 -4.99
CA GLU A 155 13.96 -27.44 -5.97
C GLU A 155 12.58 -27.90 -5.47
N LEU A 156 11.82 -26.97 -4.89
CA LEU A 156 10.49 -27.21 -4.30
C LEU A 156 10.48 -28.18 -3.11
N ALA A 157 11.52 -28.15 -2.27
CA ALA A 157 11.52 -28.94 -1.04
C ALA A 157 10.31 -28.61 -0.16
N GLN A 158 9.81 -29.59 0.58
CA GLN A 158 8.55 -29.52 1.33
C GLN A 158 8.53 -28.35 2.34
N GLY A 159 9.55 -28.19 3.17
CA GLY A 159 9.59 -27.13 4.18
C GLY A 159 9.47 -25.73 3.59
N PRO A 160 10.34 -25.34 2.62
CA PRO A 160 10.24 -24.09 1.91
C PRO A 160 8.86 -23.84 1.25
N VAL A 161 8.28 -24.85 0.59
CA VAL A 161 6.97 -24.70 -0.06
C VAL A 161 5.85 -24.49 0.98
N VAL A 162 5.90 -25.18 2.13
CA VAL A 162 4.93 -24.96 3.22
C VAL A 162 5.03 -23.53 3.77
N ILE A 163 6.25 -23.03 4.01
CA ILE A 163 6.47 -21.65 4.47
C ILE A 163 5.99 -20.64 3.43
N TYR A 164 6.27 -20.89 2.16
CA TYR A 164 5.81 -20.05 1.06
C TYR A 164 4.27 -20.00 0.99
N ALA A 165 3.60 -21.15 1.03
CA ALA A 165 2.13 -21.21 1.04
C ALA A 165 1.55 -20.51 2.27
N THR A 166 2.18 -20.70 3.45
CA THR A 166 1.78 -20.02 4.68
C THR A 166 1.94 -18.52 4.55
N LEU A 167 3.00 -18.04 3.90
CA LEU A 167 3.20 -16.60 3.67
C LEU A 167 2.10 -16.01 2.78
N PHE A 168 1.65 -16.72 1.74
CA PHE A 168 0.51 -16.29 0.93
C PHE A 168 -0.77 -16.21 1.78
N PHE A 169 -1.02 -17.22 2.59
CA PHE A 169 -2.17 -17.25 3.49
C PHE A 169 -2.18 -16.09 4.49
N VAL A 170 -1.06 -15.81 5.17
CA VAL A 170 -1.01 -14.72 6.16
C VAL A 170 -1.01 -13.35 5.51
N THR A 171 -0.42 -13.20 4.31
CA THR A 171 -0.45 -11.97 3.53
C THR A 171 -1.87 -11.62 3.12
N ASP A 172 -2.62 -12.60 2.57
CA ASP A 172 -4.04 -12.44 2.23
C ASP A 172 -4.89 -12.18 3.48
N GLY A 173 -4.63 -12.89 4.58
CA GLY A 173 -5.29 -12.65 5.87
C GLY A 173 -5.07 -11.23 6.39
N ALA A 174 -3.85 -10.71 6.31
CA ALA A 174 -3.54 -9.33 6.68
C ALA A 174 -4.24 -8.32 5.76
N TYR A 175 -4.30 -8.60 4.45
CA TYR A 175 -5.07 -7.80 3.51
C TYR A 175 -6.57 -7.81 3.86
N ASN A 176 -7.14 -8.95 4.21
CA ASN A 176 -8.54 -9.09 4.62
C ASN A 176 -8.88 -8.25 5.87
N LEU A 177 -7.95 -8.15 6.84
CA LEU A 177 -8.13 -7.29 8.01
C LEU A 177 -8.10 -5.81 7.63
N PHE A 178 -7.20 -5.44 6.72
CA PHE A 178 -7.08 -4.10 6.19
C PHE A 178 -8.33 -3.69 5.40
N GLU A 179 -8.82 -4.55 4.50
CA GLU A 179 -10.05 -4.37 3.73
C GLU A 179 -11.27 -4.18 4.65
N ASP A 180 -11.42 -5.05 5.65
CA ASP A 180 -12.53 -5.01 6.61
C ASP A 180 -12.58 -3.69 7.39
N GLU A 181 -11.43 -3.19 7.84
CA GLU A 181 -11.34 -1.89 8.53
C GLU A 181 -11.78 -0.73 7.64
N ILE A 182 -11.41 -0.73 6.35
CA ILE A 182 -11.78 0.32 5.41
C ILE A 182 -13.26 0.25 5.05
N LEU A 183 -13.75 -0.94 4.66
CA LEU A 183 -15.10 -1.12 4.17
C LEU A 183 -16.16 -0.87 5.25
N ARG A 184 -15.90 -1.27 6.51
CA ARG A 184 -16.80 -0.98 7.64
C ARG A 184 -16.96 0.51 7.92
N ASN A 185 -15.91 1.29 7.65
CA ASN A 185 -15.89 2.73 7.90
C ASN A 185 -16.28 3.55 6.66
N SER A 186 -16.60 2.90 5.53
CA SER A 186 -17.01 3.54 4.30
C SER A 186 -18.54 3.58 4.18
N SER A 187 -19.09 4.77 3.92
CA SER A 187 -20.52 4.96 3.62
C SER A 187 -20.89 4.61 2.17
N ASP A 188 -19.91 4.27 1.34
CA ASP A 188 -20.08 4.08 -0.10
C ASP A 188 -20.51 2.67 -0.46
N PHE A 189 -20.45 1.74 0.51
CA PHE A 189 -20.84 0.34 0.35
C PHE A 189 -22.22 0.05 0.93
N SER A 190 -23.06 -0.62 0.15
CA SER A 190 -24.26 -1.25 0.70
C SER A 190 -23.89 -2.50 1.51
N ALA A 191 -24.78 -2.90 2.42
CA ALA A 191 -24.59 -4.14 3.18
C ALA A 191 -24.50 -5.40 2.27
N ALA A 192 -25.09 -5.36 1.08
CA ALA A 192 -25.00 -6.45 0.11
C ALA A 192 -23.60 -6.52 -0.54
N GLU A 193 -23.05 -5.37 -0.97
CA GLU A 193 -21.71 -5.27 -1.55
C GLU A 193 -20.64 -5.67 -0.54
N TYR A 194 -20.75 -5.21 0.71
CA TYR A 194 -19.85 -5.62 1.79
C TYR A 194 -19.88 -7.14 2.00
N ARG A 195 -21.05 -7.77 2.06
CA ARG A 195 -21.14 -9.23 2.22
C ARG A 195 -20.57 -9.98 1.03
N ALA A 196 -20.73 -9.45 -0.19
CA ALA A 196 -20.21 -10.06 -1.40
C ALA A 196 -18.67 -10.00 -1.43
N SER A 197 -18.07 -8.83 -1.08
CA SER A 197 -16.62 -8.68 -0.93
C SER A 197 -16.10 -9.63 0.14
N ARG A 198 -16.68 -9.61 1.33
CA ARG A 198 -16.27 -10.48 2.44
C ARG A 198 -16.30 -11.96 2.10
N ARG A 199 -17.33 -12.40 1.35
CA ARG A 199 -17.42 -13.80 0.90
C ARG A 199 -16.27 -14.15 -0.05
N ARG A 200 -15.92 -13.28 -1.00
CA ARG A 200 -14.81 -13.51 -1.94
C ARG A 200 -13.48 -13.59 -1.19
N SER A 201 -13.21 -12.64 -0.30
CA SER A 201 -12.01 -12.61 0.53
C SER A 201 -11.86 -13.87 1.39
N LEU A 202 -12.97 -14.37 1.98
CA LEU A 202 -12.95 -15.62 2.76
C LEU A 202 -12.72 -16.86 1.87
N ILE A 203 -13.22 -16.86 0.64
CA ILE A 203 -12.94 -17.94 -0.33
C ILE A 203 -11.45 -17.95 -0.70
N ALA A 204 -10.85 -16.78 -0.97
CA ALA A 204 -9.43 -16.67 -1.25
C ALA A 204 -8.60 -17.22 -0.09
N LEU A 205 -8.91 -16.78 1.13
CA LEU A 205 -8.24 -17.24 2.35
C LEU A 205 -8.36 -18.76 2.53
N ALA A 206 -9.55 -19.33 2.28
CA ALA A 206 -9.76 -20.77 2.36
C ALA A 206 -8.95 -21.54 1.29
N LEU A 207 -8.82 -20.98 0.08
CA LEU A 207 -7.99 -21.58 -0.97
C LEU A 207 -6.51 -21.58 -0.58
N PHE A 208 -5.98 -20.47 -0.02
CA PHE A 208 -4.60 -20.44 0.45
C PHE A 208 -4.38 -21.37 1.66
N ALA A 209 -5.35 -21.46 2.59
CA ALA A 209 -5.28 -22.46 3.66
C ALA A 209 -5.24 -23.88 3.12
N THR A 210 -6.03 -24.20 2.10
CA THR A 210 -6.00 -25.50 1.42
C THR A 210 -4.66 -25.74 0.75
N ALA A 211 -4.07 -24.72 0.13
CA ALA A 211 -2.73 -24.84 -0.47
C ALA A 211 -1.65 -25.17 0.59
N VAL A 212 -1.73 -24.59 1.79
CA VAL A 212 -0.83 -24.94 2.91
C VAL A 212 -1.00 -26.41 3.28
N LEU A 213 -2.23 -26.88 3.43
CA LEU A 213 -2.52 -28.28 3.77
C LEU A 213 -2.00 -29.24 2.69
N LEU A 214 -2.21 -28.93 1.42
CA LEU A 214 -1.68 -29.73 0.31
C LEU A 214 -0.16 -29.75 0.29
N ALA A 215 0.50 -28.62 0.58
CA ALA A 215 1.95 -28.52 0.62
C ALA A 215 2.58 -29.40 1.70
N LEU A 216 1.87 -29.66 2.80
CA LEU A 216 2.32 -30.58 3.87
C LEU A 216 2.45 -32.04 3.40
N PHE A 217 1.71 -32.44 2.37
CA PHE A 217 1.73 -33.81 1.84
C PHE A 217 2.45 -33.89 0.49
N GLN A 218 2.23 -32.92 -0.38
CA GLN A 218 2.74 -32.89 -1.74
C GLN A 218 3.11 -31.46 -2.14
N PRO A 219 4.39 -31.06 -2.06
CA PRO A 219 4.81 -29.66 -2.30
C PRO A 219 4.39 -29.13 -3.67
N ALA A 220 4.57 -29.93 -4.73
CA ALA A 220 4.18 -29.54 -6.08
C ALA A 220 2.67 -29.30 -6.22
N ALA A 221 1.84 -30.11 -5.54
CA ALA A 221 0.39 -29.91 -5.52
C ALA A 221 0.00 -28.63 -4.79
N GLY A 222 0.66 -28.33 -3.66
CA GLY A 222 0.47 -27.08 -2.93
C GLY A 222 0.77 -25.87 -3.80
N LEU A 223 1.92 -25.85 -4.47
CA LEU A 223 2.32 -24.77 -5.37
C LEU A 223 1.36 -24.63 -6.58
N GLY A 224 1.01 -25.77 -7.20
CA GLY A 224 0.03 -25.77 -8.30
C GLY A 224 -1.33 -25.23 -7.89
N PHE A 225 -1.78 -25.54 -6.67
CA PHE A 225 -3.03 -25.06 -6.13
C PHE A 225 -3.00 -23.54 -5.83
N ILE A 226 -1.85 -23.02 -5.35
CA ILE A 226 -1.65 -21.56 -5.25
C ILE A 226 -1.83 -20.91 -6.63
N GLY A 227 -1.14 -21.43 -7.66
CA GLY A 227 -1.25 -20.91 -9.01
C GLY A 227 -2.69 -20.91 -9.54
N LEU A 228 -3.43 -22.00 -9.32
CA LEU A 228 -4.85 -22.10 -9.68
C LEU A 228 -5.70 -21.08 -8.93
N ALA A 229 -5.49 -20.91 -7.62
CA ALA A 229 -6.19 -19.94 -6.80
C ALA A 229 -5.97 -18.50 -7.32
N LEU A 230 -4.73 -18.16 -7.72
CA LEU A 230 -4.41 -16.87 -8.30
C LEU A 230 -5.11 -16.64 -9.65
N LEU A 231 -5.14 -17.64 -10.51
CA LEU A 231 -5.84 -17.55 -11.80
C LEU A 231 -7.34 -17.29 -11.62
N LEU A 232 -7.96 -17.88 -10.60
CA LEU A 232 -9.37 -17.65 -10.28
C LEU A 232 -9.60 -16.23 -9.70
N HIS A 233 -8.57 -15.61 -9.10
CA HIS A 233 -8.64 -14.29 -8.47
C HIS A 233 -8.04 -13.16 -9.34
N LEU A 234 -7.79 -13.37 -10.63
CA LEU A 234 -7.31 -12.32 -11.54
C LEU A 234 -8.28 -11.13 -11.69
N ARG A 235 -9.53 -11.27 -11.25
CA ARG A 235 -10.50 -10.15 -11.23
C ARG A 235 -10.39 -9.42 -9.90
N PRO A 236 -10.25 -8.08 -9.90
CA PRO A 236 -10.18 -7.29 -8.67
C PRO A 236 -11.41 -7.53 -7.78
N ASP A 237 -11.18 -7.75 -6.49
CA ASP A 237 -12.26 -7.98 -5.52
C ASP A 237 -13.13 -6.75 -5.31
N VAL A 238 -12.56 -5.57 -5.48
CA VAL A 238 -13.18 -4.26 -5.30
C VAL A 238 -13.20 -3.50 -6.64
N ALA A 239 -13.62 -4.14 -7.72
CA ALA A 239 -13.83 -3.43 -8.96
C ALA A 239 -15.07 -2.53 -8.83
N PRO A 240 -14.98 -1.22 -9.12
CA PRO A 240 -16.16 -0.37 -9.17
C PRO A 240 -16.98 -0.78 -10.40
N ASP A 241 -17.98 -1.62 -10.21
CA ASP A 241 -18.94 -1.98 -11.26
C ASP A 241 -20.00 -0.87 -11.45
N THR A 242 -19.75 0.30 -10.90
CA THR A 242 -20.62 1.47 -11.07
C THR A 242 -19.79 2.72 -11.19
N GLN A 243 -19.87 3.34 -12.36
CA GLN A 243 -19.62 4.77 -12.50
C GLN A 243 -20.23 5.50 -11.29
N PRO A 244 -19.54 6.49 -10.68
CA PRO A 244 -20.11 7.26 -9.58
C PRO A 244 -21.47 7.74 -10.07
N ARG A 245 -22.54 7.28 -9.43
CA ARG A 245 -23.88 7.85 -9.63
C ARG A 245 -23.71 9.32 -9.30
N LEU A 246 -23.53 10.13 -10.34
CA LEU A 246 -23.67 11.56 -10.27
C LEU A 246 -24.99 11.79 -9.53
N ARG A 247 -24.91 12.17 -8.26
CA ARG A 247 -26.05 12.60 -7.48
C ARG A 247 -26.74 13.66 -8.35
N ARG A 248 -27.84 13.31 -8.98
CA ARG A 248 -28.78 14.26 -9.53
C ARG A 248 -29.14 15.19 -8.36
N ARG A 249 -28.38 16.27 -8.20
CA ARG A 249 -28.83 17.41 -7.43
C ARG A 249 -30.16 17.80 -8.04
N GLY A 250 -31.20 17.63 -7.24
CA GLY A 250 -32.55 17.95 -7.62
C GLY A 250 -32.62 19.30 -8.30
N ARG A 251 -33.22 19.34 -9.47
CA ARG A 251 -33.89 20.53 -9.94
C ARG A 251 -34.86 20.93 -8.84
N VAL A 252 -34.52 21.97 -8.13
CA VAL A 252 -35.52 22.78 -7.42
C VAL A 252 -36.32 23.42 -8.53
N ALA A 253 -37.57 22.98 -8.66
CA ALA A 253 -38.55 23.60 -9.53
C ALA A 253 -38.80 25.03 -8.99
N SER A 254 -38.61 25.97 -9.86
CA SER A 254 -39.16 27.35 -9.78
C SER A 254 -40.68 27.32 -9.88
#